data_eca47cd3b0944e2c724da581a0337a6b
#
_entry.id   eca47cd3b0944e2c724da581a0337a6b
#
_cell.length_a   1.000
_cell.length_b   1.000
_cell.length_c   1.000
_cell.angle_alpha   90.00
_cell.angle_beta   90.00
_cell.angle_gamma   90.00
#
_symmetry.space_group_name_H-M   'P 1'
#
loop_
_entity.id
_entity.type
_entity.pdbx_description
1 polymer ?
#
loop_
_entity_poly.entity_id
_entity_poly.type
_entity_poly.pdbx_seq_one_letter_code
_entity_poly.pdbx_strand_id
1 'polypeptide(L)'
;MENYSSNKDTYIKRMNQTAKSKFAVVESFLSKGIKILDFGSGISPEFISDIDSSGAEYYAYDISKTVQTELASMGVNVVTKEDLTNKEVQFDVIYLSSVFHEIISYLSPQERTETIAMIMNNLKPGGYLVIRDWANPNDNFLQIKIKPVSKQAEREMNTWIKELQRNSIIDQNCYKLVDGSISASYANAYEIIFHTVWGLKSLSRESKEQYNVENGIKKWIINPWEKELNLQTVYYETDETYLPHLQKYFKLDEVPFETKSIHIFQKNK
;
A
#
# COMPACT_ATOMS: atom_id res chain seq x y z
N MET A 1 -11.77 6.15 -3.14
CA MET A 1 -11.37 7.24 -2.21
C MET A 1 -12.40 7.33 -1.08
N GLU A 2 -12.00 6.99 0.14
CA GLU A 2 -12.82 7.35 1.31
C GLU A 2 -12.90 8.87 1.36
N ASN A 3 -14.10 9.38 1.46
CA ASN A 3 -14.33 10.83 1.49
C ASN A 3 -13.83 11.35 2.85
N TYR A 4 -12.60 11.90 2.89
CA TYR A 4 -12.02 12.55 4.07
C TYR A 4 -13.02 13.52 4.75
N SER A 5 -13.80 14.25 3.92
CA SER A 5 -14.78 15.22 4.40
C SER A 5 -15.95 14.65 5.19
N SER A 6 -16.26 13.37 5.06
CA SER A 6 -17.43 12.76 5.71
C SER A 6 -17.15 12.17 7.08
N ASN A 7 -15.89 11.87 7.44
CA ASN A 7 -15.53 11.31 8.75
C ASN A 7 -14.03 11.47 9.07
N LYS A 8 -13.58 12.71 9.24
CA LYS A 8 -12.19 13.11 9.51
C LYS A 8 -11.54 12.33 10.66
N ASP A 9 -12.22 12.22 11.78
CA ASP A 9 -11.63 11.58 12.97
C ASP A 9 -11.42 10.09 12.77
N THR A 10 -12.35 9.42 12.11
CA THR A 10 -12.19 7.99 11.77
C THR A 10 -11.05 7.78 10.78
N TYR A 11 -10.91 8.67 9.79
CA TYR A 11 -9.82 8.63 8.83
C TYR A 11 -8.45 8.79 9.53
N ILE A 12 -8.28 9.84 10.33
CA ILE A 12 -7.04 10.11 11.08
C ILE A 12 -6.72 8.95 12.02
N LYS A 13 -7.71 8.46 12.77
CA LYS A 13 -7.52 7.29 13.65
C LYS A 13 -6.99 6.08 12.89
N ARG A 14 -7.53 5.82 11.72
CA ARG A 14 -7.09 4.71 10.86
C ARG A 14 -5.67 4.92 10.31
N MET A 15 -5.35 6.13 9.87
CA MET A 15 -4.00 6.46 9.40
C MET A 15 -2.96 6.31 10.51
N ASN A 16 -3.28 6.71 11.74
CA ASN A 16 -2.40 6.57 12.90
C ASN A 16 -2.20 5.11 13.33
N GLN A 17 -3.16 4.21 13.10
CA GLN A 17 -2.99 2.79 13.43
C GLN A 17 -1.77 2.15 12.75
N THR A 18 -1.38 2.67 11.59
CA THR A 18 -0.22 2.18 10.83
C THR A 18 1.02 3.06 10.98
N ALA A 19 0.97 4.13 11.77
CA ALA A 19 2.04 5.11 11.84
C ALA A 19 3.37 4.47 12.25
N LYS A 20 3.39 3.66 13.31
CA LYS A 20 4.61 2.99 13.79
C LYS A 20 5.19 2.02 12.77
N SER A 21 4.37 1.20 12.12
CA SER A 21 4.86 0.28 11.09
C SER A 21 5.35 1.02 9.85
N LYS A 22 4.71 2.13 9.47
CA LYS A 22 5.19 3.01 8.40
C LYS A 22 6.54 3.63 8.74
N PHE A 23 6.69 4.14 9.97
CA PHE A 23 7.92 4.77 10.43
C PHE A 23 9.10 3.78 10.47
N ALA A 24 8.88 2.59 11.01
CA ALA A 24 9.90 1.55 11.08
C ALA A 24 10.53 1.20 9.71
N VAL A 25 9.77 1.35 8.62
CA VAL A 25 10.26 1.10 7.25
C VAL A 25 11.27 2.17 6.81
N VAL A 26 11.12 3.41 7.26
CA VAL A 26 11.95 4.54 6.81
C VAL A 26 12.95 5.02 7.86
N GLU A 27 12.81 4.61 9.11
CA GLU A 27 13.61 5.09 10.25
C GLU A 27 15.12 5.04 9.98
N SER A 28 15.62 3.96 9.39
CA SER A 28 17.04 3.78 9.11
C SER A 28 17.60 4.75 8.07
N PHE A 29 16.77 5.44 7.31
CA PHE A 29 17.16 6.43 6.31
C PHE A 29 17.10 7.87 6.85
N LEU A 30 16.56 8.06 8.05
CA LEU A 30 16.28 9.37 8.61
C LEU A 30 17.39 9.83 9.55
N SER A 31 17.76 11.08 9.41
CA SER A 31 18.64 11.80 10.32
C SER A 31 18.53 13.30 10.08
N LYS A 32 19.15 14.10 10.92
CA LYS A 32 19.14 15.56 10.78
C LYS A 32 19.61 16.02 9.41
N GLY A 33 18.76 16.80 8.74
CA GLY A 33 19.02 17.40 7.42
C GLY A 33 18.65 16.51 6.23
N ILE A 34 18.18 15.29 6.45
CA ILE A 34 17.61 14.45 5.42
C ILE A 34 16.22 14.99 5.03
N LYS A 35 15.96 15.14 3.75
CA LYS A 35 14.64 15.52 3.21
C LYS A 35 13.89 14.28 2.77
N ILE A 36 12.75 14.03 3.44
CA ILE A 36 11.84 12.94 3.06
C ILE A 36 10.56 13.51 2.45
N LEU A 37 10.17 12.98 1.28
CA LEU A 37 8.85 13.19 0.68
C LEU A 37 7.96 11.97 0.95
N ASP A 38 6.86 12.17 1.65
CA ASP A 38 5.75 11.20 1.72
C ASP A 38 4.78 11.49 0.57
N PHE A 39 4.82 10.62 -0.44
CA PHE A 39 4.04 10.78 -1.67
C PHE A 39 2.72 10.03 -1.56
N GLY A 40 1.60 10.75 -1.54
CA GLY A 40 0.28 10.24 -1.20
C GLY A 40 0.12 10.08 0.32
N SER A 41 0.55 11.10 1.05
CA SER A 41 0.76 11.05 2.49
C SER A 41 -0.51 10.77 3.31
N GLY A 42 -1.67 11.24 2.85
CA GLY A 42 -2.83 11.35 3.73
C GLY A 42 -2.53 12.23 4.93
N ILE A 43 -3.18 11.96 6.07
CA ILE A 43 -2.96 12.70 7.32
C ILE A 43 -2.72 11.69 8.44
N SER A 44 -1.49 11.65 8.97
CA SER A 44 -1.10 10.82 10.11
C SER A 44 -0.23 11.65 11.07
N PRO A 45 -0.84 12.33 12.06
CA PRO A 45 -0.11 13.13 13.04
C PRO A 45 1.00 12.37 13.77
N GLU A 46 0.77 11.10 14.11
CA GLU A 46 1.78 10.27 14.77
C GLU A 46 2.99 10.01 13.86
N PHE A 47 2.77 9.68 12.58
CA PHE A 47 3.87 9.48 11.63
C PHE A 47 4.67 10.76 11.40
N ILE A 48 3.99 11.91 11.29
CA ILE A 48 4.63 13.23 11.16
C ILE A 48 5.51 13.50 12.40
N SER A 49 4.98 13.28 13.61
CA SER A 49 5.71 13.48 14.86
C SER A 49 6.95 12.58 14.98
N ASP A 50 6.86 11.33 14.52
CA ASP A 50 7.98 10.39 14.53
C ASP A 50 9.09 10.85 13.57
N ILE A 51 8.72 11.34 12.37
CA ILE A 51 9.69 11.91 11.41
C ILE A 51 10.35 13.17 12.00
N ASP A 52 9.57 14.10 12.54
CA ASP A 52 10.12 15.33 13.16
C ASP A 52 11.09 15.01 14.30
N SER A 53 10.78 13.98 15.10
CA SER A 53 11.62 13.51 16.19
C SER A 53 12.98 12.95 15.72
N SER A 54 13.06 12.46 14.48
CA SER A 54 14.33 12.02 13.86
C SER A 54 15.24 13.20 13.46
N GLY A 55 14.69 14.41 13.39
CA GLY A 55 15.35 15.61 12.88
C GLY A 55 15.40 15.72 11.36
N ALA A 56 14.73 14.84 10.64
CA ALA A 56 14.56 14.94 9.20
C ALA A 56 13.56 16.03 8.82
N GLU A 57 13.70 16.59 7.62
CA GLU A 57 12.78 17.57 7.06
C GLU A 57 11.64 16.82 6.34
N TYR A 58 10.45 16.86 6.93
CA TYR A 58 9.27 16.20 6.36
C TYR A 58 8.57 17.06 5.33
N TYR A 59 8.35 16.50 4.16
CA TYR A 59 7.57 17.05 3.07
C TYR A 59 6.44 16.08 2.71
N ALA A 60 5.26 16.61 2.39
CA ALA A 60 4.10 15.81 2.03
C ALA A 60 3.51 16.24 0.69
N TYR A 61 3.17 15.26 -0.13
CA TYR A 61 2.35 15.45 -1.33
C TYR A 61 1.10 14.58 -1.25
N ASP A 62 -0.05 15.18 -1.53
CA ASP A 62 -1.31 14.45 -1.70
C ASP A 62 -2.10 15.09 -2.85
N ILE A 63 -2.87 14.29 -3.59
CA ILE A 63 -3.71 14.79 -4.68
C ILE A 63 -4.93 15.58 -4.16
N SER A 64 -5.36 15.30 -2.92
CA SER A 64 -6.51 15.91 -2.28
C SER A 64 -6.18 17.30 -1.75
N LYS A 65 -6.82 18.33 -2.30
CA LYS A 65 -6.68 19.71 -1.81
C LYS A 65 -7.08 19.86 -0.34
N THR A 66 -8.05 19.09 0.13
CA THR A 66 -8.46 19.09 1.53
C THR A 66 -7.34 18.56 2.43
N VAL A 67 -6.68 17.47 2.03
CA VAL A 67 -5.53 16.92 2.75
C VAL A 67 -4.36 17.92 2.75
N GLN A 68 -4.04 18.52 1.60
CA GLN A 68 -2.99 19.54 1.50
C GLN A 68 -3.23 20.72 2.47
N THR A 69 -4.48 21.23 2.52
CA THR A 69 -4.84 22.35 3.41
C THR A 69 -4.69 21.98 4.87
N GLU A 70 -5.11 20.79 5.25
CA GLU A 70 -4.99 20.31 6.62
C GLU A 70 -3.53 20.13 7.03
N LEU A 71 -2.72 19.50 6.19
CA LEU A 71 -1.28 19.33 6.44
C LEU A 71 -0.58 20.67 6.60
N ALA A 72 -0.89 21.64 5.73
CA ALA A 72 -0.36 23.00 5.85
C ALA A 72 -0.77 23.67 7.18
N SER A 73 -2.00 23.45 7.64
CA SER A 73 -2.47 23.96 8.94
C SER A 73 -1.74 23.35 10.14
N MET A 74 -1.16 22.16 9.97
CA MET A 74 -0.33 21.47 10.95
C MET A 74 1.16 21.90 10.88
N GLY A 75 1.51 22.82 9.99
CA GLY A 75 2.90 23.29 9.78
C GLY A 75 3.77 22.37 8.94
N VAL A 76 3.17 21.39 8.24
CA VAL A 76 3.89 20.47 7.33
C VAL A 76 4.31 21.20 6.04
N ASN A 77 5.50 20.92 5.53
CA ASN A 77 5.94 21.38 4.22
C ASN A 77 5.16 20.64 3.12
N VAL A 78 4.07 21.23 2.65
CA VAL A 78 3.27 20.66 1.57
C VAL A 78 3.87 21.07 0.24
N VAL A 79 4.16 20.08 -0.62
CA VAL A 79 4.58 20.30 -2.01
C VAL A 79 3.43 20.07 -2.95
N THR A 80 3.37 20.86 -4.01
CA THR A 80 2.36 20.75 -5.06
C THR A 80 2.88 19.91 -6.24
N LYS A 81 1.98 19.51 -7.14
CA LYS A 81 2.39 18.86 -8.39
C LYS A 81 3.30 19.77 -9.22
N GLU A 82 3.09 21.08 -9.16
CA GLU A 82 3.88 22.08 -9.87
C GLU A 82 5.30 22.13 -9.32
N ASP A 83 5.48 22.19 -7.99
CA ASP A 83 6.78 22.17 -7.33
C ASP A 83 7.59 20.92 -7.72
N LEU A 84 6.93 19.75 -7.74
CA LEU A 84 7.55 18.49 -8.15
C LEU A 84 7.88 18.46 -9.65
N THR A 85 7.04 19.07 -10.50
CA THR A 85 7.31 19.15 -11.94
C THR A 85 8.49 20.07 -12.23
N ASN A 86 8.60 21.18 -11.50
CA ASN A 86 9.67 22.17 -11.64
C ASN A 86 10.96 21.75 -10.93
N LYS A 87 10.96 20.65 -10.17
CA LYS A 87 12.09 20.14 -9.38
C LYS A 87 12.64 21.17 -8.39
N GLU A 88 11.75 21.93 -7.78
CA GLU A 88 12.13 23.00 -6.84
C GLU A 88 12.79 22.43 -5.57
N VAL A 89 12.39 21.21 -5.16
CA VAL A 89 12.97 20.49 -4.03
C VAL A 89 13.34 19.08 -4.46
N GLN A 90 14.55 18.66 -4.15
CA GLN A 90 14.99 17.27 -4.31
C GLN A 90 15.10 16.58 -2.95
N PHE A 91 14.77 15.29 -2.92
CA PHE A 91 14.63 14.50 -1.71
C PHE A 91 15.70 13.43 -1.60
N ASP A 92 16.15 13.19 -0.37
CA ASP A 92 17.03 12.09 -0.04
C ASP A 92 16.26 10.77 0.04
N VAL A 93 15.00 10.85 0.48
CA VAL A 93 14.07 9.72 0.56
C VAL A 93 12.73 10.11 -0.06
N ILE A 94 12.19 9.26 -0.93
CA ILE A 94 10.80 9.36 -1.37
C ILE A 94 10.10 8.08 -0.93
N TYR A 95 9.03 8.25 -0.14
CA TYR A 95 8.26 7.17 0.44
C TYR A 95 6.85 7.12 -0.15
N LEU A 96 6.45 5.94 -0.61
CA LEU A 96 5.10 5.65 -1.07
C LEU A 96 4.51 4.56 -0.17
N SER A 97 3.55 4.90 0.66
CA SER A 97 2.91 3.93 1.54
C SER A 97 1.43 3.77 1.22
N SER A 98 1.06 2.62 0.68
CA SER A 98 -0.31 2.29 0.28
C SER A 98 -0.90 3.29 -0.73
N VAL A 99 -0.10 3.71 -1.70
CA VAL A 99 -0.48 4.63 -2.77
C VAL A 99 -0.05 4.16 -4.17
N PHE A 100 0.99 3.31 -4.26
CA PHE A 100 1.48 2.84 -5.54
C PHE A 100 0.42 2.02 -6.30
N HIS A 101 -0.36 1.21 -5.59
CA HIS A 101 -1.50 0.49 -6.17
C HIS A 101 -2.55 1.45 -6.76
N GLU A 102 -2.76 2.63 -6.19
CA GLU A 102 -3.68 3.63 -6.76
C GLU A 102 -3.11 4.23 -8.05
N ILE A 103 -1.80 4.49 -8.11
CA ILE A 103 -1.12 4.97 -9.32
C ILE A 103 -1.32 3.98 -10.46
N ILE A 104 -1.10 2.68 -10.23
CA ILE A 104 -1.25 1.68 -11.28
C ILE A 104 -2.69 1.34 -11.65
N SER A 105 -3.66 1.62 -10.77
CA SER A 105 -5.08 1.28 -10.97
C SER A 105 -5.90 2.38 -11.61
N TYR A 106 -5.64 3.64 -11.23
CA TYR A 106 -6.52 4.75 -11.60
C TYR A 106 -5.94 5.67 -12.67
N LEU A 107 -4.62 5.69 -12.85
CA LEU A 107 -4.01 6.53 -13.86
C LEU A 107 -3.94 5.82 -15.21
N SER A 108 -4.09 6.57 -16.29
CA SER A 108 -3.81 6.08 -17.65
C SER A 108 -2.33 5.70 -17.80
N PRO A 109 -1.95 4.87 -18.78
CA PRO A 109 -0.55 4.51 -19.02
C PRO A 109 0.39 5.71 -19.16
N GLN A 110 -0.08 6.79 -19.79
CA GLN A 110 0.70 8.02 -19.93
C GLN A 110 0.88 8.73 -18.59
N GLU A 111 -0.20 8.93 -17.84
CA GLU A 111 -0.15 9.57 -16.51
C GLU A 111 0.70 8.78 -15.51
N ARG A 112 0.69 7.43 -15.58
CA ARG A 112 1.58 6.57 -14.78
C ARG A 112 3.03 6.89 -15.09
N THR A 113 3.40 6.89 -16.39
CA THR A 113 4.77 7.19 -16.82
C THR A 113 5.21 8.58 -16.36
N GLU A 114 4.36 9.58 -16.52
CA GLU A 114 4.64 10.96 -16.10
C GLU A 114 4.81 11.05 -14.57
N THR A 115 3.93 10.39 -13.81
CA THR A 115 3.98 10.39 -12.34
C THR A 115 5.24 9.70 -11.84
N ILE A 116 5.59 8.54 -12.38
CA ILE A 116 6.82 7.84 -11.98
C ILE A 116 8.06 8.65 -12.38
N ALA A 117 8.09 9.22 -13.58
CA ALA A 117 9.19 10.09 -13.99
C ALA A 117 9.34 11.32 -13.07
N MET A 118 8.22 11.92 -12.64
CA MET A 118 8.21 13.01 -11.69
C MET A 118 8.82 12.57 -10.34
N ILE A 119 8.41 11.42 -9.78
CA ILE A 119 8.98 10.85 -8.56
C ILE A 119 10.50 10.68 -8.72
N MET A 120 10.92 9.98 -9.79
CA MET A 120 12.33 9.68 -10.03
C MET A 120 13.20 10.92 -10.25
N ASN A 121 12.67 11.95 -10.91
CA ASN A 121 13.36 13.21 -11.15
C ASN A 121 13.58 14.03 -9.87
N ASN A 122 12.72 13.86 -8.87
CA ASN A 122 12.82 14.54 -7.57
C ASN A 122 13.66 13.76 -6.54
N LEU A 123 14.05 12.53 -6.85
CA LEU A 123 14.97 11.75 -6.03
C LEU A 123 16.41 12.13 -6.33
N LYS A 124 17.17 12.53 -5.30
CA LYS A 124 18.59 12.84 -5.43
C LYS A 124 19.41 11.63 -5.89
N PRO A 125 20.53 11.83 -6.60
CA PRO A 125 21.52 10.77 -6.78
C PRO A 125 21.95 10.21 -5.42
N GLY A 126 21.98 8.88 -5.27
CA GLY A 126 22.25 8.18 -4.01
C GLY A 126 21.07 8.13 -3.04
N GLY A 127 19.95 8.80 -3.35
CA GLY A 127 18.74 8.79 -2.53
C GLY A 127 17.96 7.47 -2.64
N TYR A 128 16.99 7.30 -1.76
CA TYR A 128 16.20 6.07 -1.64
C TYR A 128 14.75 6.27 -2.05
N LEU A 129 14.25 5.38 -2.92
CA LEU A 129 12.83 5.20 -3.19
C LEU A 129 12.34 4.01 -2.36
N VAL A 130 11.37 4.23 -1.49
CA VAL A 130 10.79 3.21 -0.63
C VAL A 130 9.32 3.06 -0.96
N ILE A 131 8.91 1.87 -1.39
CA ILE A 131 7.52 1.55 -1.71
C ILE A 131 7.04 0.49 -0.73
N ARG A 132 6.06 0.84 0.11
CA ARG A 132 5.34 -0.06 1.01
C ARG A 132 3.90 -0.15 0.54
N ASP A 133 3.53 -1.28 -0.03
CA ASP A 133 2.19 -1.43 -0.61
C ASP A 133 1.70 -2.88 -0.50
N TRP A 134 0.56 -3.17 -1.10
CA TRP A 134 -0.05 -4.49 -1.05
C TRP A 134 0.91 -5.58 -1.53
N ALA A 135 1.05 -6.65 -0.76
CA ALA A 135 1.69 -7.86 -1.22
C ALA A 135 0.75 -8.60 -2.18
N ASN A 136 1.25 -8.94 -3.35
CA ASN A 136 0.62 -9.91 -4.23
C ASN A 136 1.68 -10.93 -4.62
N PRO A 137 1.98 -11.87 -3.72
CA PRO A 137 2.94 -12.91 -4.04
C PRO A 137 2.39 -13.70 -5.22
N ASN A 138 3.10 -13.58 -6.35
CA ASN A 138 2.78 -14.28 -7.60
C ASN A 138 2.89 -15.81 -7.49
N ASP A 139 3.03 -16.34 -6.30
CA ASP A 139 3.10 -17.76 -6.06
C ASP A 139 1.69 -18.38 -6.04
N ASN A 140 1.12 -18.52 -7.24
CA ASN A 140 -0.14 -19.22 -7.45
C ASN A 140 -0.08 -20.71 -7.05
N PHE A 141 1.10 -21.23 -6.70
CA PHE A 141 1.29 -22.61 -6.30
C PHE A 141 1.13 -22.83 -4.80
N LEU A 142 1.33 -21.78 -4.00
CA LEU A 142 1.14 -21.87 -2.56
C LEU A 142 -0.35 -21.99 -2.25
N GLN A 143 -0.74 -23.09 -1.59
CA GLN A 143 -2.11 -23.29 -1.13
C GLN A 143 -2.25 -22.83 0.31
N ILE A 144 -3.21 -21.94 0.55
CA ILE A 144 -3.55 -21.47 1.90
C ILE A 144 -4.85 -22.13 2.34
N LYS A 145 -4.85 -22.60 3.58
CA LYS A 145 -6.02 -23.17 4.23
C LYS A 145 -6.65 -22.13 5.16
N ILE A 146 -7.86 -21.71 4.84
CA ILE A 146 -8.64 -20.74 5.62
C ILE A 146 -9.74 -21.49 6.35
N LYS A 147 -9.77 -21.43 7.67
CA LYS A 147 -10.80 -22.06 8.49
C LYS A 147 -11.68 -21.00 9.15
N PRO A 148 -13.01 -21.00 8.86
CA PRO A 148 -13.92 -20.10 9.55
C PRO A 148 -13.94 -20.37 11.05
N VAL A 149 -14.00 -19.31 11.87
CA VAL A 149 -14.07 -19.44 13.34
C VAL A 149 -15.44 -19.87 13.84
N SER A 150 -16.48 -19.75 13.02
CA SER A 150 -17.87 -20.09 13.36
C SER A 150 -18.69 -20.37 12.11
N LYS A 151 -19.87 -21.01 12.30
CA LYS A 151 -20.83 -21.19 11.21
C LYS A 151 -21.38 -19.88 10.63
N GLN A 152 -21.39 -18.81 11.41
CA GLN A 152 -21.75 -17.50 10.89
C GLN A 152 -20.66 -16.95 9.98
N ALA A 153 -19.40 -17.00 10.41
CA ALA A 153 -18.26 -16.61 9.59
C ALA A 153 -18.20 -17.41 8.27
N GLU A 154 -18.49 -18.70 8.33
CA GLU A 154 -18.57 -19.56 7.14
C GLU A 154 -19.66 -19.08 6.16
N ARG A 155 -20.85 -18.74 6.66
CA ARG A 155 -21.93 -18.21 5.81
C ARG A 155 -21.58 -16.88 5.17
N GLU A 156 -21.00 -15.96 5.95
CA GLU A 156 -20.56 -14.66 5.45
C GLU A 156 -19.48 -14.83 4.39
N MET A 157 -18.48 -15.66 4.64
CA MET A 157 -17.40 -15.97 3.70
C MET A 157 -17.93 -16.58 2.39
N ASN A 158 -18.88 -17.52 2.46
CA ASN A 158 -19.51 -18.10 1.27
C ASN A 158 -20.28 -17.04 0.46
N THR A 159 -20.85 -16.04 1.12
CA THR A 159 -21.48 -14.90 0.44
C THR A 159 -20.44 -14.07 -0.32
N TRP A 160 -19.33 -13.73 0.32
CA TRP A 160 -18.24 -12.99 -0.34
C TRP A 160 -17.66 -13.75 -1.53
N ILE A 161 -17.39 -15.04 -1.37
CA ILE A 161 -16.86 -15.88 -2.45
C ILE A 161 -17.80 -15.85 -3.66
N LYS A 162 -19.09 -16.01 -3.45
CA LYS A 162 -20.07 -15.95 -4.54
C LYS A 162 -20.09 -14.61 -5.25
N GLU A 163 -19.99 -13.51 -4.51
CA GLU A 163 -19.92 -12.17 -5.10
C GLU A 163 -18.61 -11.95 -5.85
N LEU A 164 -17.47 -12.41 -5.31
CA LEU A 164 -16.18 -12.37 -5.99
C LEU A 164 -16.21 -13.16 -7.32
N GLN A 165 -16.85 -14.34 -7.32
CA GLN A 165 -17.04 -15.16 -8.51
C GLN A 165 -17.95 -14.48 -9.55
N ARG A 166 -19.09 -13.89 -9.12
CA ARG A 166 -19.99 -13.14 -10.01
C ARG A 166 -19.31 -11.98 -10.71
N ASN A 167 -18.38 -11.32 -10.02
CA ASN A 167 -17.62 -10.19 -10.55
C ASN A 167 -16.32 -10.61 -11.25
N SER A 168 -16.10 -11.92 -11.46
CA SER A 168 -14.91 -12.48 -12.12
C SER A 168 -13.58 -12.06 -11.47
N ILE A 169 -13.59 -11.76 -10.17
CA ILE A 169 -12.39 -11.44 -9.39
C ILE A 169 -11.62 -12.71 -9.05
N ILE A 170 -12.37 -13.79 -8.72
CA ILE A 170 -11.83 -15.13 -8.53
C ILE A 170 -12.51 -16.12 -9.48
N ASP A 171 -11.80 -17.17 -9.86
CA ASP A 171 -12.34 -18.21 -10.75
C ASP A 171 -13.38 -19.09 -10.05
N GLN A 172 -14.27 -19.72 -10.81
CA GLN A 172 -15.33 -20.59 -10.28
C GLN A 172 -14.78 -21.78 -9.48
N ASN A 173 -13.61 -22.27 -9.85
CA ASN A 173 -12.95 -23.43 -9.22
C ASN A 173 -11.70 -23.05 -8.44
N CYS A 174 -11.61 -21.80 -7.95
CA CYS A 174 -10.42 -21.27 -7.30
C CYS A 174 -10.14 -21.82 -5.90
N TYR A 175 -11.08 -22.56 -5.33
CA TYR A 175 -10.96 -23.12 -3.97
C TYR A 175 -11.57 -24.52 -3.86
N LYS A 176 -11.15 -25.22 -2.83
CA LYS A 176 -11.73 -26.50 -2.43
C LYS A 176 -12.18 -26.42 -0.97
N LEU A 177 -13.33 -27.03 -0.67
CA LEU A 177 -13.75 -27.27 0.71
C LEU A 177 -13.14 -28.57 1.19
N VAL A 178 -12.32 -28.49 2.23
CA VAL A 178 -11.70 -29.65 2.88
C VAL A 178 -11.91 -29.52 4.38
N ASP A 179 -12.64 -30.43 4.98
CA ASP A 179 -12.94 -30.46 6.43
C ASP A 179 -13.51 -29.13 6.97
N GLY A 180 -14.41 -28.51 6.23
CA GLY A 180 -14.99 -27.21 6.58
C GLY A 180 -14.02 -26.03 6.45
N SER A 181 -12.84 -26.25 5.86
CA SER A 181 -11.89 -25.21 5.52
C SER A 181 -11.89 -24.95 4.03
N ILE A 182 -11.55 -23.73 3.64
CA ILE A 182 -11.28 -23.35 2.26
C ILE A 182 -9.80 -23.52 1.98
N SER A 183 -9.47 -24.30 0.95
CA SER A 183 -8.11 -24.36 0.40
C SER A 183 -8.11 -23.62 -0.93
N ALA A 184 -7.28 -22.57 -1.03
CA ALA A 184 -7.17 -21.73 -2.21
C ALA A 184 -5.71 -21.37 -2.47
N SER A 185 -5.39 -20.99 -3.72
CA SER A 185 -4.09 -20.38 -4.00
C SER A 185 -3.93 -19.10 -3.18
N TYR A 186 -2.68 -18.69 -2.93
CA TYR A 186 -2.40 -17.46 -2.15
C TYR A 186 -3.14 -16.26 -2.73
N ALA A 187 -3.09 -16.06 -4.05
CA ALA A 187 -3.77 -14.96 -4.71
C ALA A 187 -5.30 -14.97 -4.49
N ASN A 188 -5.95 -16.13 -4.62
CA ASN A 188 -7.38 -16.25 -4.39
C ASN A 188 -7.74 -16.12 -2.90
N ALA A 189 -6.91 -16.67 -2.01
CA ALA A 189 -7.08 -16.51 -0.57
C ALA A 189 -6.95 -15.03 -0.15
N TYR A 190 -5.99 -14.32 -0.75
CA TYR A 190 -5.80 -12.90 -0.56
C TYR A 190 -7.05 -12.10 -0.93
N GLU A 191 -7.62 -12.33 -2.11
CA GLU A 191 -8.86 -11.67 -2.56
C GLU A 191 -10.03 -11.96 -1.61
N ILE A 192 -10.19 -13.21 -1.20
CA ILE A 192 -11.24 -13.59 -0.25
C ILE A 192 -11.07 -12.84 1.08
N ILE A 193 -9.85 -12.82 1.62
CA ILE A 193 -9.56 -12.18 2.90
C ILE A 193 -9.68 -10.66 2.79
N PHE A 194 -9.14 -10.06 1.74
CA PHE A 194 -9.18 -8.62 1.52
C PHE A 194 -10.62 -8.09 1.55
N HIS A 195 -11.54 -8.75 0.87
CA HIS A 195 -12.94 -8.33 0.83
C HIS A 195 -13.68 -8.55 2.14
N THR A 196 -13.16 -9.35 3.06
CA THR A 196 -13.72 -9.41 4.42
C THR A 196 -13.46 -8.14 5.22
N VAL A 197 -12.34 -7.47 4.96
CA VAL A 197 -11.94 -6.22 5.60
C VAL A 197 -12.67 -5.03 5.00
N TRP A 198 -12.72 -4.95 3.67
CA TRP A 198 -13.26 -3.80 2.94
C TRP A 198 -14.74 -3.93 2.60
N GLY A 199 -15.33 -5.11 2.81
CA GLY A 199 -16.71 -5.43 2.48
C GLY A 199 -16.99 -5.52 0.98
N LEU A 200 -18.20 -5.94 0.64
CA LEU A 200 -18.63 -6.12 -0.75
C LEU A 200 -18.68 -4.83 -1.57
N LYS A 201 -18.74 -3.66 -0.92
CA LYS A 201 -18.67 -2.36 -1.60
C LYS A 201 -17.34 -2.13 -2.32
N SER A 202 -16.29 -2.84 -1.93
CA SER A 202 -14.99 -2.76 -2.60
C SER A 202 -14.98 -3.49 -3.94
N LEU A 203 -15.99 -4.31 -4.26
CA LEU A 203 -16.15 -5.00 -5.54
C LEU A 203 -16.34 -4.06 -6.73
N SER A 204 -16.77 -2.82 -6.49
CA SER A 204 -16.82 -1.78 -7.51
C SER A 204 -15.45 -1.20 -7.89
N ARG A 205 -14.39 -1.65 -7.21
CA ARG A 205 -13.00 -1.29 -7.51
C ARG A 205 -12.38 -2.42 -8.34
N GLU A 206 -12.55 -2.41 -9.40
CA GLU A 206 -12.52 -2.88 -10.64
C GLU A 206 -11.35 -3.48 -11.30
N SER A 207 -10.17 -3.64 -10.88
CA SER A 207 -9.19 -4.38 -11.66
C SER A 207 -8.26 -5.23 -10.81
N LYS A 208 -8.03 -6.48 -11.29
CA LYS A 208 -6.95 -7.36 -10.80
C LYS A 208 -5.56 -6.66 -10.83
N GLU A 209 -5.41 -5.61 -11.63
CA GLU A 209 -4.20 -4.79 -11.67
C GLU A 209 -4.00 -3.99 -10.39
N GLN A 210 -5.09 -3.67 -9.67
CA GLN A 210 -5.06 -2.89 -8.44
C GLN A 210 -4.21 -3.55 -7.35
N TYR A 211 -4.13 -4.88 -7.36
CA TYR A 211 -3.37 -5.67 -6.39
C TYR A 211 -2.08 -6.24 -6.97
N ASN A 212 -1.79 -5.96 -8.24
CA ASN A 212 -0.58 -6.45 -8.89
C ASN A 212 0.57 -5.45 -8.73
N VAL A 213 0.83 -5.05 -7.49
CA VAL A 213 1.85 -4.07 -7.13
C VAL A 213 3.23 -4.51 -7.61
N GLU A 214 3.59 -5.77 -7.40
CA GLU A 214 4.92 -6.29 -7.74
C GLU A 214 5.18 -6.30 -9.25
N ASN A 215 4.18 -6.69 -10.06
CA ASN A 215 4.29 -6.56 -11.51
C ASN A 215 4.31 -5.09 -11.93
N GLY A 216 3.56 -4.24 -11.24
CA GLY A 216 3.60 -2.79 -11.44
C GLY A 216 4.98 -2.20 -11.12
N ILE A 217 5.59 -2.59 -10.02
CA ILE A 217 6.95 -2.17 -9.66
C ILE A 217 7.94 -2.63 -10.74
N LYS A 218 7.87 -3.90 -11.17
CA LYS A 218 8.73 -4.40 -12.24
C LYS A 218 8.55 -3.62 -13.54
N LYS A 219 7.31 -3.39 -13.96
CA LYS A 219 6.99 -2.74 -15.24
C LYS A 219 7.29 -1.24 -15.23
N TRP A 220 6.99 -0.54 -14.13
CA TRP A 220 6.98 0.92 -14.10
C TRP A 220 8.19 1.53 -13.38
N ILE A 221 8.86 0.76 -12.54
CA ILE A 221 10.04 1.19 -11.79
C ILE A 221 11.30 0.51 -12.29
N ILE A 222 11.36 -0.85 -12.19
CA ILE A 222 12.60 -1.59 -12.47
C ILE A 222 12.99 -1.48 -13.95
N ASN A 223 12.10 -1.91 -14.87
CA ASN A 223 12.44 -1.98 -16.28
C ASN A 223 12.79 -0.61 -16.90
N PRO A 224 11.99 0.46 -16.71
CA PRO A 224 12.31 1.77 -17.27
C PRO A 224 13.56 2.42 -16.66
N TRP A 225 13.87 2.11 -15.39
CA TRP A 225 14.92 2.78 -14.60
C TRP A 225 16.07 1.84 -14.22
N GLU A 226 16.21 0.69 -14.89
CA GLU A 226 17.22 -0.34 -14.59
C GLU A 226 18.66 0.18 -14.54
N LYS A 227 18.97 1.24 -15.29
CA LYS A 227 20.29 1.87 -15.33
C LYS A 227 20.52 2.91 -14.23
N GLU A 228 19.46 3.38 -13.61
CA GLU A 228 19.49 4.46 -12.64
C GLU A 228 19.13 4.03 -11.22
N LEU A 229 18.49 2.87 -11.08
CA LEU A 229 18.02 2.33 -9.79
C LEU A 229 18.63 0.96 -9.50
N ASN A 230 19.07 0.80 -8.26
CA ASN A 230 19.45 -0.49 -7.70
C ASN A 230 18.43 -0.94 -6.66
N LEU A 231 17.81 -2.09 -6.87
CA LEU A 231 16.99 -2.75 -5.86
C LEU A 231 17.90 -3.23 -4.73
N GLN A 232 17.73 -2.69 -3.52
CA GLN A 232 18.53 -3.03 -2.34
C GLN A 232 17.95 -4.22 -1.60
N THR A 233 16.64 -4.18 -1.35
CA THR A 233 15.95 -5.25 -0.62
C THR A 233 14.48 -5.29 -0.94
N VAL A 234 13.89 -6.48 -0.77
CA VAL A 234 12.45 -6.73 -0.75
C VAL A 234 12.17 -7.58 0.47
N TYR A 235 11.20 -7.18 1.27
CA TYR A 235 10.67 -8.01 2.35
C TYR A 235 9.17 -7.83 2.48
N TYR A 236 8.53 -8.72 3.24
CA TYR A 236 7.10 -8.77 3.40
C TYR A 236 6.72 -8.64 4.87
N GLU A 237 5.58 -8.06 5.14
CA GLU A 237 5.03 -7.92 6.50
C GLU A 237 3.53 -8.17 6.52
N THR A 238 3.04 -8.58 7.70
CA THR A 238 1.60 -8.60 7.97
C THR A 238 1.21 -7.24 8.54
N ASP A 239 0.25 -6.58 7.90
CA ASP A 239 -0.31 -5.36 8.42
C ASP A 239 -1.15 -5.66 9.67
N GLU A 240 -0.67 -5.23 10.82
CA GLU A 240 -1.30 -5.48 12.11
C GLU A 240 -2.75 -4.98 12.19
N THR A 241 -3.12 -4.00 11.36
CA THR A 241 -4.49 -3.49 11.32
C THR A 241 -5.49 -4.49 10.77
N TYR A 242 -5.04 -5.48 9.99
CA TYR A 242 -5.90 -6.56 9.47
C TYR A 242 -6.03 -7.74 10.41
N LEU A 243 -5.08 -7.96 11.31
CA LEU A 243 -5.09 -9.10 12.22
C LEU A 243 -6.40 -9.24 13.02
N PRO A 244 -6.95 -8.18 13.66
CA PRO A 244 -8.21 -8.29 14.40
C PRO A 244 -9.39 -8.67 13.49
N HIS A 245 -9.42 -8.17 12.25
CA HIS A 245 -10.44 -8.54 11.27
C HIS A 245 -10.29 -9.99 10.82
N LEU A 246 -9.08 -10.41 10.51
CA LEU A 246 -8.79 -11.79 10.11
C LEU A 246 -9.18 -12.76 11.22
N GLN A 247 -8.79 -12.50 12.47
CA GLN A 247 -9.09 -13.35 13.63
C GLN A 247 -10.60 -13.46 13.93
N LYS A 248 -11.38 -12.43 13.58
CA LYS A 248 -12.85 -12.47 13.71
C LYS A 248 -13.51 -13.51 12.80
N TYR A 249 -12.95 -13.74 11.63
CA TYR A 249 -13.56 -14.60 10.60
C TYR A 249 -12.81 -15.89 10.39
N PHE A 250 -11.47 -15.93 10.60
CA PHE A 250 -10.61 -17.04 10.23
C PHE A 250 -9.67 -17.47 11.33
N LYS A 251 -9.38 -18.76 11.36
CA LYS A 251 -8.12 -19.28 11.91
C LYS A 251 -7.16 -19.42 10.74
N LEU A 252 -6.04 -18.70 10.79
CA LEU A 252 -4.94 -18.85 9.86
C LEU A 252 -4.02 -19.91 10.45
N ASP A 253 -3.97 -21.09 9.82
CA ASP A 253 -3.05 -22.14 10.25
C ASP A 253 -1.63 -21.77 9.80
N GLU A 254 -0.76 -21.47 10.77
CA GLU A 254 0.71 -21.53 10.74
C GLU A 254 1.50 -20.73 9.68
N VAL A 255 0.88 -20.13 8.69
CA VAL A 255 1.59 -19.30 7.70
C VAL A 255 1.28 -17.84 7.98
N PRO A 256 2.29 -16.97 8.22
CA PRO A 256 2.06 -15.54 8.30
C PRO A 256 1.44 -15.08 6.99
N PHE A 257 0.24 -14.50 7.08
CA PHE A 257 -0.44 -13.94 5.91
C PHE A 257 0.11 -12.53 5.66
N GLU A 258 1.14 -12.46 4.85
CA GLU A 258 1.79 -11.21 4.46
C GLU A 258 0.84 -10.39 3.60
N THR A 259 0.56 -9.16 4.03
CA THR A 259 -0.36 -8.26 3.37
C THR A 259 0.30 -7.06 2.73
N LYS A 260 1.58 -6.83 3.08
CA LYS A 260 2.39 -5.73 2.54
C LYS A 260 3.73 -6.25 2.03
N SER A 261 4.14 -5.70 0.90
CA SER A 261 5.50 -5.82 0.40
C SER A 261 6.22 -4.47 0.51
N ILE A 262 7.48 -4.52 0.91
CA ILE A 262 8.35 -3.36 1.02
C ILE A 262 9.49 -3.52 0.03
N HIS A 263 9.60 -2.56 -0.89
CA HIS A 263 10.64 -2.51 -1.91
C HIS A 263 11.48 -1.27 -1.69
N ILE A 264 12.78 -1.44 -1.51
CA ILE A 264 13.74 -0.36 -1.27
C ILE A 264 14.72 -0.30 -2.44
N PHE A 265 14.74 0.83 -3.11
CA PHE A 265 15.65 1.11 -4.22
C PHE A 265 16.58 2.26 -3.85
N GLN A 266 17.81 2.21 -4.34
CA GLN A 266 18.74 3.33 -4.28
C GLN A 266 19.02 3.84 -5.70
N LYS A 267 18.92 5.16 -5.89
CA LYS A 267 19.30 5.81 -7.15
C LYS A 267 20.82 5.86 -7.24
N ASN A 268 21.36 5.56 -8.42
CA ASN A 268 22.81 5.64 -8.67
C ASN A 268 23.32 7.07 -8.39
N LYS A 269 24.61 7.15 -7.98
CA LYS A 269 25.29 8.42 -7.75
C LYS A 269 25.61 9.14 -9.04
#